data_7ad6a2e855809e0ec3983c4ce7a6e928
#
_entry.id   7ad6a2e855809e0ec3983c4ce7a6e928
#
_cell.length_a   1.000
_cell.length_b   1.000
_cell.length_c   1.000
_cell.angle_alpha   90.00
_cell.angle_beta   90.00
_cell.angle_gamma   90.00
#
_symmetry.space_group_name_H-M   'P 1'
#
loop_
_entity.id
_entity.type
_entity.pdbx_description
1 polymer ?
#
loop_
_entity_poly.entity_id
_entity_poly.type
_entity_poly.pdbx_seq_one_letter_code
_entity_poly.pdbx_strand_id
1 'polypeptide(L)'
;MMNEFDSHINRLLIAVIQTADCDLLEKALDEAEVSYYHLPSVGGFLREHNVTFLIGCSDENYVSVKNILITTCKKRISFVATPLENPTVTMPFIAETIVGGINVFSLDLDHFEEI
;
A
#
# COMPACT_ATOMS: atom_id res chain seq x y z
N MET A 1 8.54 -23.90 4.91
CA MET A 1 7.76 -24.20 6.12
C MET A 1 6.72 -23.11 6.35
N MET A 2 5.48 -23.51 6.47
CA MET A 2 4.40 -22.58 6.77
C MET A 2 4.51 -22.13 8.22
N ASN A 3 4.52 -20.84 8.51
CA ASN A 3 4.55 -20.38 9.89
C ASN A 3 3.13 -20.45 10.49
N GLU A 4 3.04 -20.32 11.80
CA GLU A 4 1.73 -20.38 12.48
C GLU A 4 0.76 -19.33 11.98
N PHE A 5 1.29 -18.22 11.54
CA PHE A 5 0.51 -17.11 11.04
C PHE A 5 -0.30 -17.49 9.81
N ASP A 6 0.35 -18.19 8.87
CA ASP A 6 -0.29 -18.55 7.62
C ASP A 6 -1.40 -19.58 7.80
N SER A 7 -1.28 -20.45 8.81
CA SER A 7 -2.29 -21.50 9.04
C SER A 7 -3.63 -20.94 9.53
N HIS A 8 -3.69 -19.69 9.93
CA HIS A 8 -4.89 -19.04 10.48
C HIS A 8 -5.48 -17.98 9.56
N ILE A 9 -4.99 -17.91 8.34
CA ILE A 9 -5.49 -16.91 7.39
C ILE A 9 -6.91 -17.27 6.96
N ASN A 10 -7.85 -16.42 7.29
CA ASN A 10 -9.25 -16.58 6.91
C ASN A 10 -9.87 -15.29 6.37
N ARG A 11 -9.04 -14.29 6.09
CA ARG A 11 -9.50 -13.01 5.56
C ARG A 11 -8.50 -12.48 4.55
N LEU A 12 -9.02 -11.96 3.44
CA LEU A 12 -8.21 -11.33 2.42
C LEU A 12 -8.51 -9.83 2.41
N LEU A 13 -7.46 -9.03 2.49
CA LEU A 13 -7.56 -7.60 2.28
C LEU A 13 -6.96 -7.27 0.92
N ILE A 14 -7.70 -6.54 0.12
CA ILE A 14 -7.22 -6.01 -1.13
C ILE A 14 -7.03 -4.52 -0.91
N ALA A 15 -5.79 -4.07 -0.88
CA ALA A 15 -5.47 -2.69 -0.58
C ALA A 15 -4.87 -2.01 -1.81
N VAL A 16 -5.52 -0.94 -2.25
CA VAL A 16 -5.02 -0.15 -3.37
C VAL A 16 -4.43 1.14 -2.78
N ILE A 17 -3.14 1.33 -2.97
CA ILE A 17 -2.39 2.44 -2.40
C ILE A 17 -1.65 3.19 -3.49
N GLN A 18 -1.13 4.35 -3.14
CA GLN A 18 -0.26 5.08 -4.06
C GLN A 18 1.12 4.44 -4.11
N THR A 19 1.73 4.44 -5.28
CA THR A 19 3.07 3.87 -5.49
C THR A 19 4.09 4.45 -4.53
N ALA A 20 3.96 5.71 -4.17
CA ALA A 20 4.88 6.37 -3.24
C ALA A 20 4.93 5.70 -1.87
N ASP A 21 3.87 5.03 -1.46
CA ASP A 21 3.81 4.37 -0.16
C ASP A 21 4.16 2.88 -0.21
N CYS A 22 4.46 2.36 -1.38
CA CYS A 22 4.71 0.93 -1.59
C CYS A 22 5.83 0.39 -0.71
N ASP A 23 7.00 1.03 -0.75
CA ASP A 23 8.16 0.53 0.00
C ASP A 23 7.95 0.60 1.51
N LEU A 24 7.31 1.67 1.98
CA LEU A 24 7.02 1.81 3.40
C LEU A 24 6.03 0.76 3.87
N LEU A 25 5.03 0.46 3.05
CA LEU A 25 4.05 -0.54 3.41
C LEU A 25 4.67 -1.94 3.41
N GLU A 26 5.48 -2.27 2.42
CA GLU A 26 6.19 -3.55 2.40
C GLU A 26 7.03 -3.74 3.65
N LYS A 27 7.76 -2.71 4.02
CA LYS A 27 8.59 -2.76 5.22
C LYS A 27 7.76 -2.98 6.48
N ALA A 28 6.65 -2.26 6.61
CA ALA A 28 5.79 -2.38 7.78
C ALA A 28 5.15 -3.77 7.88
N LEU A 29 4.71 -4.31 6.75
CA LEU A 29 4.13 -5.66 6.71
C LEU A 29 5.17 -6.73 6.99
N ASP A 30 6.38 -6.58 6.46
CA ASP A 30 7.46 -7.52 6.74
C ASP A 30 7.84 -7.51 8.22
N GLU A 31 7.94 -6.35 8.83
CA GLU A 31 8.26 -6.24 10.26
C GLU A 31 7.17 -6.86 11.15
N ALA A 32 5.93 -6.81 10.70
CA ALA A 32 4.80 -7.40 11.42
C ALA A 32 4.59 -8.88 11.06
N GLU A 33 5.41 -9.43 10.16
CA GLU A 33 5.31 -10.82 9.70
C GLU A 33 3.94 -11.14 9.08
N VAL A 34 3.38 -10.19 8.35
CA VAL A 34 2.10 -10.34 7.67
C VAL A 34 2.34 -10.86 6.26
N SER A 35 1.56 -11.86 5.86
CA SER A 35 1.64 -12.42 4.51
C SER A 35 0.98 -11.50 3.49
N TYR A 36 1.69 -11.18 2.42
CA TYR A 36 1.14 -10.34 1.38
C TYR A 36 1.77 -10.63 0.02
N TYR A 37 1.06 -10.22 -1.01
CA TYR A 37 1.59 -10.15 -2.36
C TYR A 37 1.34 -8.76 -2.91
N HIS A 38 2.29 -8.29 -3.67
CA HIS A 38 2.25 -6.99 -4.30
C HIS A 38 2.07 -7.22 -5.80
N LEU A 39 0.96 -6.73 -6.33
CA LEU A 39 0.68 -6.85 -7.75
C LEU A 39 1.29 -5.67 -8.49
N PRO A 40 2.24 -5.91 -9.40
CA PRO A 40 2.85 -4.82 -10.14
C PRO A 40 1.85 -4.17 -11.08
N SER A 41 2.00 -2.88 -11.28
CA SER A 41 1.26 -2.17 -12.30
C SER A 41 1.79 -2.59 -13.66
N VAL A 42 0.94 -3.15 -14.50
CA VAL A 42 1.37 -3.63 -15.81
C VAL A 42 0.64 -2.87 -16.90
N GLY A 43 1.39 -2.21 -17.76
CA GLY A 43 0.84 -1.54 -18.92
C GLY A 43 -0.32 -0.64 -18.59
N GLY A 44 -1.17 -0.35 -19.54
CA GLY A 44 -2.35 0.44 -19.35
C GLY A 44 -2.09 1.82 -18.76
N PHE A 45 -3.09 2.65 -18.75
CA PHE A 45 -2.91 4.06 -18.49
C PHE A 45 -3.25 4.51 -17.06
N LEU A 46 -3.69 3.60 -16.21
CA LEU A 46 -4.18 4.02 -14.90
C LEU A 46 -3.26 3.75 -13.75
N ARG A 47 -2.16 3.11 -13.99
CA ARG A 47 -1.49 2.50 -12.88
C ARG A 47 -0.19 3.04 -12.50
N GLU A 48 0.25 4.09 -13.12
CA GLU A 48 1.54 4.70 -12.77
C GLU A 48 1.62 5.10 -11.32
N HIS A 49 0.47 5.37 -10.70
CA HIS A 49 0.43 5.95 -9.37
C HIS A 49 -0.18 5.05 -8.30
N ASN A 50 -0.64 3.87 -8.69
CA ASN A 50 -1.31 2.96 -7.75
C ASN A 50 -0.71 1.57 -7.78
N VAL A 51 -0.73 0.93 -6.62
CA VAL A 51 -0.23 -0.43 -6.44
C VAL A 51 -1.27 -1.19 -5.64
N THR A 52 -1.47 -2.44 -5.97
CA THR A 52 -2.43 -3.30 -5.26
C THR A 52 -1.69 -4.34 -4.42
N PHE A 53 -2.04 -4.42 -3.16
CA PHE A 53 -1.55 -5.44 -2.24
C PHE A 53 -2.66 -6.42 -1.94
N LEU A 54 -2.33 -7.70 -1.97
CA LEU A 54 -3.19 -8.77 -1.47
C LEU A 54 -2.62 -9.21 -0.14
N ILE A 55 -3.38 -9.04 0.92
CA ILE A 55 -2.89 -9.26 2.28
C ILE A 55 -3.74 -10.33 2.94
N GLY A 56 -3.09 -11.41 3.40
CA GLY A 56 -3.77 -12.47 4.14
C GLY A 56 -3.65 -12.23 5.63
N CYS A 57 -4.75 -12.30 6.33
CA CYS A 57 -4.74 -12.17 7.79
C CYS A 57 -5.84 -13.01 8.42
N SER A 58 -5.78 -13.11 9.75
CA SER A 58 -6.82 -13.75 10.53
C SER A 58 -7.77 -12.69 11.10
N ASP A 59 -8.92 -13.11 11.58
CA ASP A 59 -9.83 -12.21 12.28
C ASP A 59 -9.16 -11.58 13.50
N GLU A 60 -8.27 -12.33 14.14
CA GLU A 60 -7.53 -11.84 15.31
C GLU A 60 -6.55 -10.74 14.95
N ASN A 61 -5.94 -10.83 13.76
CA ASN A 61 -4.94 -9.87 13.30
C ASN A 61 -5.53 -8.72 12.48
N TYR A 62 -6.78 -8.83 12.12
CA TYR A 62 -7.40 -7.89 11.19
C TYR A 62 -7.24 -6.44 11.60
N VAL A 63 -7.51 -6.13 12.88
CA VAL A 63 -7.42 -4.76 13.36
C VAL A 63 -5.98 -4.26 13.32
N SER A 64 -5.03 -5.10 13.69
CA SER A 64 -3.61 -4.74 13.66
C SER A 64 -3.13 -4.45 12.24
N VAL A 65 -3.49 -5.30 11.29
CA VAL A 65 -3.13 -5.12 9.89
C VAL A 65 -3.78 -3.85 9.33
N LYS A 66 -5.04 -3.64 9.64
CA LYS A 66 -5.74 -2.44 9.20
C LYS A 66 -5.08 -1.18 9.74
N ASN A 67 -4.64 -1.19 10.98
CA ASN A 67 -3.92 -0.06 11.57
C ASN A 67 -2.59 0.21 10.87
N ILE A 68 -1.87 -0.83 10.47
CA ILE A 68 -0.65 -0.69 9.69
C ILE A 68 -0.94 0.03 8.37
N LEU A 69 -1.99 -0.39 7.68
CA LEU A 69 -2.39 0.21 6.41
C LEU A 69 -2.74 1.68 6.58
N ILE A 70 -3.55 2.00 7.57
CA ILE A 70 -3.99 3.37 7.81
C ILE A 70 -2.80 4.25 8.19
N THR A 71 -1.96 3.79 9.10
CA THR A 71 -0.83 4.58 9.58
C THR A 71 0.18 4.85 8.47
N THR A 72 0.42 3.86 7.62
CA THR A 72 1.42 3.96 6.56
C THR A 72 0.92 4.79 5.38
N CYS A 73 -0.35 4.66 5.03
CA CYS A 73 -0.88 5.17 3.77
C CYS A 73 -1.90 6.30 3.93
N LYS A 74 -2.03 6.88 5.11
CA LYS A 74 -3.01 7.96 5.30
C LYS A 74 -2.74 9.16 4.41
N LYS A 75 -3.79 9.85 4.05
CA LYS A 75 -3.67 11.08 3.25
C LYS A 75 -2.91 12.15 4.03
N ARG A 76 -2.06 12.85 3.34
CA ARG A 76 -1.26 13.92 3.92
C ARG A 76 -0.90 14.93 2.85
N ILE A 77 -0.57 16.14 3.29
CA ILE A 77 -0.13 17.19 2.39
C ILE A 77 1.39 17.09 2.27
N SER A 78 1.87 17.15 1.04
CA SER A 78 3.29 17.17 0.74
C SER A 78 3.59 18.33 -0.18
N PHE A 79 4.83 18.78 -0.19
CA PHE A 79 5.27 19.87 -1.06
C PHE A 79 6.16 19.29 -2.14
N VAL A 80 5.84 19.61 -3.37
CA VAL A 80 6.60 19.16 -4.52
C VAL A 80 7.23 20.37 -5.18
N ALA A 81 8.56 20.37 -5.28
CA ALA A 81 9.29 21.38 -6.02
C ALA A 81 9.31 20.95 -7.49
N THR A 82 8.72 21.74 -8.34
CA THR A 82 8.69 21.47 -9.78
C THR A 82 9.69 22.38 -10.46
N PRO A 83 10.68 21.85 -11.18
CA PRO A 83 11.59 22.67 -11.96
C PRO A 83 10.82 23.42 -13.03
N LEU A 84 11.11 24.70 -13.18
CA LEU A 84 10.51 25.50 -14.22
C LEU A 84 11.24 25.24 -15.54
N GLU A 85 10.49 25.00 -16.59
CA GLU A 85 11.07 24.74 -17.90
C GLU A 85 11.62 26.02 -18.54
N ASN A 86 11.14 27.18 -18.09
CA ASN A 86 11.57 28.45 -18.65
C ASN A 86 12.87 28.91 -17.98
N PRO A 87 13.98 29.01 -18.72
CA PRO A 87 15.26 29.37 -18.16
C PRO A 87 15.34 30.81 -17.66
N THR A 88 14.37 31.65 -17.96
CA THR A 88 14.35 33.02 -17.45
C THR A 88 13.77 33.13 -16.03
N VAL A 89 13.18 32.07 -15.53
CA VAL A 89 12.62 32.03 -14.17
C VAL A 89 13.61 31.28 -13.28
N THR A 90 14.10 31.94 -12.25
CA THR A 90 15.16 31.43 -11.40
C THR A 90 14.66 30.73 -10.14
N MET A 91 13.37 30.84 -9.82
CA MET A 91 12.81 30.21 -8.62
C MET A 91 12.02 28.95 -8.95
N PRO A 92 12.26 27.85 -8.25
CA PRO A 92 11.45 26.67 -8.44
C PRO A 92 10.02 26.92 -7.96
N PHE A 93 9.10 26.34 -8.68
CA PHE A 93 7.69 26.38 -8.28
C PHE A 93 7.45 25.30 -7.23
N ILE A 94 6.90 25.70 -6.08
CA ILE A 94 6.57 24.77 -5.01
C ILE A 94 5.05 24.68 -4.93
N ALA A 95 4.53 23.48 -5.11
CA ALA A 95 3.10 23.25 -5.04
C ALA A 95 2.76 22.29 -3.90
N GLU A 96 1.62 22.55 -3.25
CA GLU A 96 1.08 21.60 -2.31
C GLU A 96 0.36 20.51 -3.08
N THR A 97 0.53 19.26 -2.64
CA THR A 97 -0.18 18.12 -3.21
C THR A 97 -0.60 17.20 -2.10
N ILE A 98 -1.71 16.49 -2.31
CA ILE A 98 -2.17 15.48 -1.39
C ILE A 98 -1.59 14.16 -1.82
N VAL A 99 -0.85 13.52 -0.93
CA VAL A 99 -0.28 12.19 -1.18
C VAL A 99 -0.87 11.19 -0.20
N GLY A 100 -0.82 9.93 -0.56
CA GLY A 100 -1.34 8.86 0.27
C GLY A 100 -2.82 8.62 0.02
N GLY A 101 -3.38 7.85 0.90
CA GLY A 101 -4.75 7.37 0.78
C GLY A 101 -4.76 5.90 0.42
N ILE A 102 -5.83 5.23 0.81
CA ILE A 102 -5.94 3.79 0.65
C ILE A 102 -7.39 3.40 0.47
N ASN A 103 -7.62 2.48 -0.45
CA ASN A 103 -8.91 1.81 -0.58
C ASN A 103 -8.70 0.36 -0.19
N VAL A 104 -9.49 -0.13 0.75
CA VAL A 104 -9.36 -1.49 1.26
C VAL A 104 -10.67 -2.23 1.07
N PHE A 105 -10.57 -3.40 0.45
CA PHE A 105 -11.68 -4.34 0.33
C PHE A 105 -11.36 -5.54 1.21
N SER A 106 -12.31 -5.96 2.00
CA SER A 106 -12.13 -7.09 2.91
C SER A 106 -13.07 -8.22 2.52
N LEU A 107 -12.50 -9.42 2.36
CA LEU A 107 -13.24 -10.61 1.96
C LEU A 107 -12.95 -11.73 2.95
N ASP A 108 -14.00 -12.46 3.32
CA ASP A 108 -13.83 -13.68 4.10
C ASP A 108 -13.33 -14.79 3.18
N LEU A 109 -12.41 -15.59 3.67
CA LEU A 109 -11.87 -16.73 2.95
C LEU A 109 -12.35 -18.03 3.61
N ASP A 110 -12.88 -18.93 2.81
CA ASP A 110 -13.20 -20.28 3.29
C ASP A 110 -11.95 -21.12 3.39
N HIS A 111 -10.96 -20.84 2.56
CA HIS A 111 -9.75 -21.64 2.48
C HIS A 111 -8.59 -20.80 1.96
N PHE A 112 -7.43 -20.97 2.58
CA PHE A 112 -6.17 -20.40 2.12
C PHE A 112 -5.13 -21.52 2.02
N GLU A 113 -4.39 -21.54 0.92
CA GLU A 113 -3.38 -22.55 0.70
C GLU A 113 -2.17 -21.94 0.02
N GLU A 114 -1.02 -22.18 0.59
CA GLU A 114 0.26 -21.78 -0.01
C GLU A 114 0.95 -23.04 -0.50
N ILE A 115 1.17 -23.11 -1.79
CA ILE A 115 1.70 -24.31 -2.44
C ILE A 115 3.18 -24.15 -2.77
#